data_2c5905b2db053defc2e58b0545625141
#
_entry.id   2c5905b2db053defc2e58b0545625141
#
_cell.length_a   1.000
_cell.length_b   1.000
_cell.length_c   1.000
_cell.angle_alpha   90.00
_cell.angle_beta   90.00
_cell.angle_gamma   90.00
#
_symmetry.space_group_name_H-M   'P 1'
#
loop_
_entity.id
_entity.type
_entity.pdbx_description
1 polymer ?
#
loop_
_entity_poly.entity_id
_entity_poly.type
_entity_poly.pdbx_seq_one_letter_code
_entity_poly.pdbx_strand_id
1 'polypeptide(L)'
;GLFCVGIEKGELKQIPDEVVKSIVTPVHELYYHTVSKQLFVGSYKEGILIYDIGKPQKITPCYAPNNVEVNQIVALNADELLIATGGKGVYKLNVNTCKSEPYITADYSSYNGMNGNNINDIYVDEEERIWLANYPTGITIRNNRYGRYDLIKHSLGNNRSLVNDQVHDVIEDSDGDLWFATSNGISFYQTDTREWRSFFSSFDPVPDDENHIFLALCDCLLYT
;
A
#
# COMPACT_ATOMS: atom_id res chain seq x y z
N GLY A 1 -18.53 -4.10 10.00
CA GLY A 1 -19.33 -4.33 8.79
C GLY A 1 -18.98 -3.35 7.70
N LEU A 2 -19.22 -3.70 6.45
CA LEU A 2 -19.03 -2.83 5.29
C LEU A 2 -20.27 -1.94 5.11
N PHE A 3 -20.05 -0.63 4.97
CA PHE A 3 -21.09 0.35 4.73
C PHE A 3 -20.77 1.16 3.49
N CYS A 4 -21.79 1.47 2.69
CA CYS A 4 -21.67 2.39 1.57
C CYS A 4 -22.24 3.76 1.97
N VAL A 5 -21.46 4.82 1.80
CA VAL A 5 -21.89 6.19 2.10
C VAL A 5 -22.21 6.90 0.78
N GLY A 6 -23.43 7.36 0.61
CA GLY A 6 -23.80 8.24 -0.50
C GLY A 6 -23.39 9.69 -0.19
N ILE A 7 -22.34 10.19 -0.84
CA ILE A 7 -21.79 11.54 -0.60
C ILE A 7 -22.81 12.65 -0.93
N GLU A 8 -23.66 12.47 -1.94
CA GLU A 8 -24.63 13.50 -2.37
C GLU A 8 -25.83 13.66 -1.41
N LYS A 9 -26.12 12.68 -0.57
CA LYS A 9 -27.30 12.69 0.32
C LYS A 9 -26.97 12.45 1.80
N GLY A 10 -25.73 12.20 2.16
CA GLY A 10 -25.34 11.87 3.53
C GLY A 10 -26.01 10.58 4.08
N GLU A 11 -26.56 9.74 3.21
CA GLU A 11 -27.22 8.51 3.59
C GLU A 11 -26.23 7.37 3.65
N LEU A 12 -26.12 6.74 4.84
CA LEU A 12 -25.43 5.48 5.02
C LEU A 12 -26.32 4.34 4.49
N LYS A 13 -25.89 3.72 3.41
CA LYS A 13 -26.52 2.47 2.95
C LYS A 13 -25.68 1.29 3.43
N GLN A 14 -26.27 0.48 4.27
CA GLN A 14 -25.63 -0.77 4.69
C GLN A 14 -25.58 -1.74 3.52
N ILE A 15 -24.43 -2.37 3.32
CA ILE A 15 -24.29 -3.50 2.40
C ILE A 15 -25.13 -4.65 2.99
N PRO A 16 -25.89 -5.40 2.17
CA PRO A 16 -26.74 -6.49 2.68
C PRO A 16 -25.98 -7.46 3.56
N ASP A 17 -26.58 -7.84 4.70
CA ASP A 17 -25.95 -8.72 5.68
C ASP A 17 -25.48 -10.06 5.10
N GLU A 18 -26.18 -10.58 4.09
CA GLU A 18 -25.80 -11.81 3.39
C GLU A 18 -24.45 -11.67 2.66
N VAL A 19 -24.18 -10.49 2.13
CA VAL A 19 -22.93 -10.15 1.46
C VAL A 19 -21.81 -10.02 2.50
N VAL A 20 -22.06 -9.31 3.60
CA VAL A 20 -21.06 -9.13 4.67
C VAL A 20 -20.73 -10.45 5.36
N LYS A 21 -21.71 -11.33 5.58
CA LYS A 21 -21.52 -12.66 6.18
C LYS A 21 -20.71 -13.62 5.30
N SER A 22 -20.59 -13.34 4.01
CA SER A 22 -19.73 -14.15 3.12
C SER A 22 -18.24 -13.84 3.29
N ILE A 23 -17.89 -12.71 3.94
CA ILE A 23 -16.51 -12.36 4.28
C ILE A 23 -16.19 -12.95 5.66
N VAL A 24 -15.40 -14.01 5.68
CA VAL A 24 -15.11 -14.77 6.91
C VAL A 24 -13.89 -14.23 7.65
N THR A 25 -12.95 -13.62 6.93
CA THR A 25 -11.70 -13.09 7.50
C THR A 25 -11.70 -11.56 7.59
N PRO A 26 -10.86 -10.96 8.45
CA PRO A 26 -10.73 -9.51 8.52
C PRO A 26 -10.43 -8.88 7.16
N VAL A 27 -11.07 -7.76 6.87
CA VAL A 27 -10.80 -6.92 5.72
C VAL A 27 -9.68 -5.95 6.10
N HIS A 28 -8.64 -5.89 5.30
CA HIS A 28 -7.50 -5.00 5.51
C HIS A 28 -7.51 -3.84 4.54
N GLU A 29 -7.98 -4.08 3.30
CA GLU A 29 -7.91 -3.09 2.23
C GLU A 29 -9.20 -3.02 1.43
N LEU A 30 -9.53 -1.80 0.98
CA LEU A 30 -10.66 -1.53 0.10
C LEU A 30 -10.21 -0.64 -1.06
N TYR A 31 -10.33 -1.13 -2.27
CA TYR A 31 -10.01 -0.38 -3.47
C TYR A 31 -11.24 -0.27 -4.39
N TYR A 32 -11.68 0.96 -4.67
CA TYR A 32 -12.77 1.20 -5.62
C TYR A 32 -12.22 1.48 -7.03
N HIS A 33 -12.49 0.56 -7.95
CA HIS A 33 -12.12 0.72 -9.34
C HIS A 33 -13.22 1.49 -10.10
N THR A 34 -12.95 2.75 -10.45
CA THR A 34 -13.93 3.69 -10.99
C THR A 34 -14.48 3.29 -12.37
N VAL A 35 -13.65 2.67 -13.22
CA VAL A 35 -14.03 2.26 -14.57
C VAL A 35 -15.00 1.08 -14.54
N SER A 36 -14.70 0.01 -13.81
CA SER A 36 -15.59 -1.16 -13.70
C SER A 36 -16.71 -0.98 -12.67
N LYS A 37 -16.65 0.07 -11.85
CA LYS A 37 -17.56 0.32 -10.70
C LYS A 37 -17.61 -0.83 -9.70
N GLN A 38 -16.48 -1.48 -9.50
CA GLN A 38 -16.30 -2.59 -8.60
C GLN A 38 -15.46 -2.18 -7.39
N LEU A 39 -15.83 -2.70 -6.23
CA LEU A 39 -15.06 -2.59 -5.01
C LEU A 39 -14.25 -3.88 -4.83
N PHE A 40 -12.93 -3.76 -4.83
CA PHE A 40 -12.02 -4.84 -4.50
C PHE A 40 -11.77 -4.81 -3.00
N VAL A 41 -11.98 -5.96 -2.36
CA VAL A 41 -11.89 -6.14 -0.92
C VAL A 41 -10.72 -7.06 -0.64
N GLY A 42 -9.65 -6.53 -0.10
CA GLY A 42 -8.48 -7.29 0.33
C GLY A 42 -8.68 -7.87 1.72
N SER A 43 -8.46 -9.16 1.89
CA SER A 43 -8.67 -9.88 3.13
C SER A 43 -7.39 -10.49 3.68
N TYR A 44 -7.44 -10.90 4.96
CA TYR A 44 -6.30 -11.54 5.64
C TYR A 44 -5.95 -12.92 5.07
N LYS A 45 -6.93 -13.71 4.59
CA LYS A 45 -6.70 -15.08 4.10
C LYS A 45 -7.42 -15.45 2.82
N GLU A 46 -8.49 -14.75 2.49
CA GLU A 46 -9.34 -15.09 1.34
C GLU A 46 -8.83 -14.48 0.04
N GLY A 47 -7.75 -13.68 0.14
CA GLY A 47 -7.21 -12.94 -1.00
C GLY A 47 -8.11 -11.75 -1.35
N ILE A 48 -8.51 -11.64 -2.61
CA ILE A 48 -9.34 -10.53 -3.10
C ILE A 48 -10.75 -11.03 -3.39
N LEU A 49 -11.71 -10.28 -2.87
CA LEU A 49 -13.13 -10.42 -3.16
C LEU A 49 -13.60 -9.19 -3.94
N ILE A 50 -14.54 -9.37 -4.86
CA ILE A 50 -15.12 -8.28 -5.64
C ILE A 50 -16.58 -8.10 -5.28
N TYR A 51 -16.94 -6.86 -5.00
CA TYR A 51 -18.31 -6.41 -4.83
C TYR A 51 -18.69 -5.45 -5.96
N ASP A 52 -19.70 -5.83 -6.76
CA ASP A 52 -20.23 -4.98 -7.82
C ASP A 52 -21.30 -4.04 -7.23
N ILE A 53 -20.99 -2.74 -7.17
CA ILE A 53 -21.89 -1.73 -6.61
C ILE A 53 -23.17 -1.59 -7.46
N GLY A 54 -23.09 -1.85 -8.76
CA GLY A 54 -24.24 -1.83 -9.68
C GLY A 54 -25.16 -3.05 -9.58
N LYS A 55 -24.66 -4.14 -9.01
CA LYS A 55 -25.37 -5.42 -8.82
C LYS A 55 -25.17 -5.95 -7.41
N PRO A 56 -25.74 -5.31 -6.38
CA PRO A 56 -25.34 -5.48 -4.97
C PRO A 56 -25.77 -6.81 -4.34
N GLN A 57 -25.85 -7.88 -5.07
CA GLN A 57 -26.36 -9.18 -4.56
C GLN A 57 -25.28 -10.22 -4.31
N LYS A 58 -24.03 -9.98 -4.69
CA LYS A 58 -23.01 -11.02 -4.61
C LYS A 58 -21.59 -10.47 -4.47
N ILE A 59 -20.86 -10.97 -3.49
CA ILE A 59 -19.40 -10.92 -3.49
C ILE A 59 -18.88 -12.12 -4.27
N THR A 60 -17.99 -11.89 -5.22
CA THR A 60 -17.34 -12.95 -5.97
C THR A 60 -15.86 -13.02 -5.63
N PRO A 61 -15.31 -14.22 -5.34
CA PRO A 61 -13.87 -14.36 -5.20
C PRO A 61 -13.18 -13.99 -6.52
N CYS A 62 -12.15 -13.15 -6.41
CA CYS A 62 -11.21 -12.94 -7.48
C CYS A 62 -9.99 -13.81 -7.22
N TYR A 63 -9.41 -14.38 -8.26
CA TYR A 63 -8.25 -15.23 -8.09
C TYR A 63 -7.05 -14.42 -7.58
N ALA A 64 -6.83 -14.53 -6.29
CA ALA A 64 -5.66 -13.98 -5.61
C ALA A 64 -4.95 -15.12 -4.87
N PRO A 65 -3.68 -14.96 -4.50
CA PRO A 65 -2.97 -16.00 -3.79
C PRO A 65 -3.69 -16.33 -2.48
N ASN A 66 -4.21 -17.56 -2.38
CA ASN A 66 -4.88 -18.05 -1.18
C ASN A 66 -3.91 -18.08 0.02
N ASN A 67 -4.45 -17.87 1.21
CA ASN A 67 -3.70 -17.83 2.48
C ASN A 67 -2.59 -16.76 2.51
N VAL A 68 -2.86 -15.60 1.95
CA VAL A 68 -1.96 -14.46 1.99
C VAL A 68 -2.73 -13.22 2.42
N GLU A 69 -2.16 -12.49 3.32
CA GLU A 69 -2.63 -11.18 3.70
C GLU A 69 -2.49 -10.20 2.53
N VAL A 70 -3.58 -9.56 2.17
CA VAL A 70 -3.59 -8.46 1.21
C VAL A 70 -3.49 -7.16 2.01
N ASN A 71 -2.34 -6.49 1.90
CA ASN A 71 -2.06 -5.28 2.65
C ASN A 71 -2.55 -4.04 1.94
N GLN A 72 -2.39 -3.99 0.60
CA GLN A 72 -2.84 -2.86 -0.20
C GLN A 72 -3.16 -3.27 -1.64
N ILE A 73 -4.02 -2.47 -2.29
CA ILE A 73 -4.40 -2.59 -3.69
C ILE A 73 -4.30 -1.22 -4.35
N VAL A 74 -3.48 -1.08 -5.39
CA VAL A 74 -3.33 0.17 -6.14
C VAL A 74 -3.49 -0.06 -7.65
N ALA A 75 -3.90 0.94 -8.40
CA ALA A 75 -3.92 0.87 -9.86
C ALA A 75 -2.50 0.95 -10.42
N LEU A 76 -2.16 0.04 -11.33
CA LEU A 76 -1.01 0.19 -12.21
C LEU A 76 -1.41 0.92 -13.49
N ASN A 77 -2.59 0.59 -14.01
CA ASN A 77 -3.24 1.22 -15.16
C ASN A 77 -4.75 0.91 -15.13
N ALA A 78 -5.48 1.25 -16.20
CA ALA A 78 -6.93 1.08 -16.27
C ALA A 78 -7.42 -0.37 -16.16
N ASP A 79 -6.58 -1.36 -16.49
CA ASP A 79 -6.95 -2.78 -16.55
C ASP A 79 -6.20 -3.65 -15.53
N GLU A 80 -5.17 -3.10 -14.89
CA GLU A 80 -4.27 -3.86 -14.02
C GLU A 80 -4.12 -3.19 -12.65
N LEU A 81 -4.24 -4.00 -11.60
CA LEU A 81 -3.99 -3.61 -10.22
C LEU A 81 -2.72 -4.28 -9.70
N LEU A 82 -1.99 -3.59 -8.84
CA LEU A 82 -0.92 -4.15 -8.01
C LEU A 82 -1.48 -4.49 -6.64
N ILE A 83 -1.04 -5.63 -6.10
CA ILE A 83 -1.50 -6.16 -4.82
C ILE A 83 -0.28 -6.37 -3.93
N ALA A 84 -0.16 -5.59 -2.87
CA ALA A 84 0.81 -5.80 -1.82
C ALA A 84 0.40 -6.97 -0.94
N THR A 85 1.34 -7.86 -0.63
CA THR A 85 1.06 -9.04 0.19
C THR A 85 1.99 -9.20 1.38
N GLY A 86 1.45 -9.75 2.46
CA GLY A 86 2.22 -10.18 3.62
C GLY A 86 3.01 -11.47 3.34
N GLY A 87 4.17 -11.33 2.66
CA GLY A 87 5.14 -12.40 2.51
C GLY A 87 5.26 -13.08 1.15
N LYS A 88 4.46 -12.68 0.13
CA LYS A 88 4.61 -13.20 -1.26
C LYS A 88 4.99 -12.15 -2.29
N GLY A 89 5.39 -10.95 -1.86
CA GLY A 89 5.74 -9.86 -2.75
C GLY A 89 4.51 -9.16 -3.35
N VAL A 90 4.64 -8.66 -4.57
CA VAL A 90 3.57 -7.96 -5.30
C VAL A 90 3.02 -8.84 -6.40
N TYR A 91 1.71 -8.93 -6.45
CA TYR A 91 0.98 -9.58 -7.53
C TYR A 91 0.38 -8.52 -8.47
N LYS A 92 0.24 -8.89 -9.73
CA LYS A 92 -0.49 -8.12 -10.72
C LYS A 92 -1.82 -8.82 -11.00
N LEU A 93 -2.92 -8.09 -10.89
CA LEU A 93 -4.28 -8.57 -11.11
C LEU A 93 -4.88 -7.88 -12.33
N ASN A 94 -5.40 -8.63 -13.27
CA ASN A 94 -6.19 -8.09 -14.35
C ASN A 94 -7.67 -7.96 -13.93
N VAL A 95 -8.18 -6.73 -13.96
CA VAL A 95 -9.54 -6.37 -13.50
C VAL A 95 -10.64 -7.11 -14.28
N ASN A 96 -10.45 -7.27 -15.61
CA ASN A 96 -11.47 -7.83 -16.50
C ASN A 96 -11.58 -9.36 -16.38
N THR A 97 -10.45 -10.03 -16.14
CA THR A 97 -10.39 -11.50 -16.11
C THR A 97 -10.31 -12.07 -14.71
N CYS A 98 -10.08 -11.24 -13.71
CA CYS A 98 -9.82 -11.66 -12.33
C CYS A 98 -8.65 -12.66 -12.19
N LYS A 99 -7.69 -12.63 -13.09
CA LYS A 99 -6.48 -13.45 -13.00
C LYS A 99 -5.35 -12.65 -12.38
N SER A 100 -4.66 -13.25 -11.44
CA SER A 100 -3.46 -12.67 -10.84
C SER A 100 -2.23 -13.54 -11.06
N GLU A 101 -1.08 -12.90 -11.14
CA GLU A 101 0.23 -13.53 -11.29
C GLU A 101 1.26 -12.82 -10.42
N PRO A 102 2.30 -13.52 -9.94
CA PRO A 102 3.44 -12.85 -9.29
C PRO A 102 4.07 -11.83 -10.24
N TYR A 103 4.32 -10.62 -9.74
CA TYR A 103 4.86 -9.54 -10.56
C TYR A 103 6.21 -9.04 -10.06
N ILE A 104 6.33 -8.78 -8.76
CA ILE A 104 7.59 -8.39 -8.12
C ILE A 104 7.78 -9.31 -6.91
N THR A 105 8.80 -10.14 -6.97
CA THR A 105 9.16 -11.06 -5.89
C THR A 105 10.64 -10.93 -5.56
N ALA A 106 11.00 -11.11 -4.30
CA ALA A 106 12.39 -11.11 -3.89
C ALA A 106 13.13 -12.29 -4.51
N ASP A 107 14.21 -11.98 -5.20
CA ASP A 107 15.20 -12.98 -5.65
C ASP A 107 16.43 -12.88 -4.77
N TYR A 108 16.52 -13.74 -3.78
CA TYR A 108 17.64 -13.78 -2.84
C TYR A 108 18.96 -14.22 -3.48
N SER A 109 18.94 -14.68 -4.73
CA SER A 109 20.14 -15.01 -5.51
C SER A 109 20.73 -13.82 -6.27
N SER A 110 19.97 -12.72 -6.39
CA SER A 110 20.34 -11.51 -7.12
C SER A 110 20.61 -10.34 -6.18
N TYR A 111 21.76 -9.71 -6.34
CA TYR A 111 22.11 -8.46 -5.64
C TYR A 111 21.25 -7.24 -6.00
N ASN A 112 20.54 -7.32 -7.12
CA ASN A 112 19.79 -6.20 -7.73
C ASN A 112 18.27 -6.42 -7.65
N GLY A 113 17.79 -7.24 -6.72
CA GLY A 113 16.39 -7.55 -6.57
C GLY A 113 15.75 -6.87 -5.35
N MET A 114 14.44 -7.05 -5.23
CA MET A 114 13.69 -6.67 -4.03
C MET A 114 14.22 -7.41 -2.78
N ASN A 115 14.33 -6.70 -1.66
CA ASN A 115 14.98 -7.22 -0.44
C ASN A 115 14.04 -7.91 0.56
N GLY A 116 12.86 -8.31 0.13
CA GLY A 116 11.88 -9.01 0.97
C GLY A 116 10.52 -9.10 0.29
N ASN A 117 9.73 -10.08 0.67
CA ASN A 117 8.41 -10.34 0.09
C ASN A 117 7.25 -9.84 0.97
N ASN A 118 7.54 -9.26 2.13
CA ASN A 118 6.52 -8.66 2.99
C ASN A 118 6.38 -7.18 2.61
N ILE A 119 5.33 -6.85 1.88
CA ILE A 119 5.06 -5.52 1.36
C ILE A 119 3.87 -4.95 2.11
N ASN A 120 4.10 -3.89 2.86
CA ASN A 120 3.03 -3.22 3.60
C ASN A 120 2.25 -2.28 2.69
N ASP A 121 2.97 -1.53 1.83
CA ASP A 121 2.37 -0.49 1.01
C ASP A 121 3.04 -0.33 -0.34
N ILE A 122 2.33 0.22 -1.34
CA ILE A 122 2.77 0.47 -2.71
C ILE A 122 2.34 1.87 -3.13
N TYR A 123 3.29 2.63 -3.65
CA TYR A 123 3.02 3.88 -4.33
C TYR A 123 3.56 3.83 -5.77
N VAL A 124 2.79 4.31 -6.74
CA VAL A 124 3.20 4.40 -8.16
C VAL A 124 3.28 5.88 -8.51
N ASP A 125 4.48 6.36 -8.79
CA ASP A 125 4.71 7.76 -9.10
C ASP A 125 4.45 8.11 -10.58
N GLU A 126 4.51 9.40 -10.92
CA GLU A 126 4.27 9.90 -12.28
C GLU A 126 5.29 9.39 -13.32
N GLU A 127 6.47 8.96 -12.88
CA GLU A 127 7.49 8.35 -13.75
C GLU A 127 7.28 6.84 -13.92
N GLU A 128 6.16 6.30 -13.43
CA GLU A 128 5.82 4.88 -13.43
C GLU A 128 6.80 4.03 -12.59
N ARG A 129 7.50 4.63 -11.62
CA ARG A 129 8.30 3.89 -10.65
C ARG A 129 7.36 3.35 -9.57
N ILE A 130 7.64 2.14 -9.13
CA ILE A 130 6.89 1.48 -8.08
C ILE A 130 7.72 1.52 -6.80
N TRP A 131 7.22 2.24 -5.81
CA TRP A 131 7.79 2.34 -4.48
C TRP A 131 7.13 1.30 -3.58
N LEU A 132 7.92 0.49 -2.93
CA LEU A 132 7.47 -0.62 -2.08
C LEU A 132 7.95 -0.40 -0.66
N ALA A 133 7.02 -0.28 0.28
CA ALA A 133 7.32 -0.30 1.70
C ALA A 133 7.56 -1.76 2.15
N ASN A 134 8.83 -2.14 2.19
CA ASN A 134 9.25 -3.49 2.57
C ASN A 134 9.44 -3.60 4.08
N TYR A 135 8.71 -4.50 4.71
CA TYR A 135 8.90 -4.77 6.13
C TYR A 135 9.77 -6.03 6.36
N PRO A 136 10.82 -5.98 7.19
CA PRO A 136 11.42 -4.81 7.86
C PRO A 136 12.67 -4.27 7.13
N THR A 137 12.68 -4.20 5.80
CA THR A 137 13.91 -4.06 5.01
C THR A 137 14.06 -2.73 4.26
N GLY A 138 13.25 -1.73 4.62
CA GLY A 138 13.32 -0.39 4.05
C GLY A 138 12.41 -0.20 2.83
N ILE A 139 12.85 0.57 1.86
CA ILE A 139 12.09 0.88 0.65
C ILE A 139 12.79 0.28 -0.56
N THR A 140 12.04 -0.40 -1.40
CA THR A 140 12.48 -0.81 -2.73
C THR A 140 11.80 0.05 -3.78
N ILE A 141 12.57 0.62 -4.70
CA ILE A 141 12.05 1.33 -5.87
C ILE A 141 12.31 0.48 -7.10
N ARG A 142 11.26 0.14 -7.83
CA ARG A 142 11.38 -0.51 -9.13
C ARG A 142 11.14 0.48 -10.24
N ASN A 143 12.14 0.65 -11.09
CA ASN A 143 11.98 1.39 -12.33
C ASN A 143 11.45 0.45 -13.43
N ASN A 144 10.20 0.66 -13.84
CA ASN A 144 9.53 -0.19 -14.83
C ASN A 144 10.18 -0.14 -16.22
N ARG A 145 10.76 1.01 -16.61
CA ARG A 145 11.37 1.17 -17.93
C ARG A 145 12.66 0.37 -18.09
N TYR A 146 13.40 0.20 -17.01
CA TYR A 146 14.76 -0.40 -17.07
C TYR A 146 14.87 -1.72 -16.29
N GLY A 147 13.81 -2.14 -15.58
CA GLY A 147 13.81 -3.32 -14.73
C GLY A 147 14.84 -3.24 -13.58
N ARG A 148 15.27 -2.03 -13.21
CA ARG A 148 16.25 -1.80 -12.14
C ARG A 148 15.53 -1.61 -10.82
N TYR A 149 16.22 -2.01 -9.75
CA TYR A 149 15.78 -1.81 -8.39
C TYR A 149 16.79 -0.92 -7.65
N ASP A 150 16.28 0.07 -6.93
CA ASP A 150 17.02 0.86 -5.96
C ASP A 150 16.51 0.53 -4.56
N LEU A 151 17.42 0.41 -3.62
CA LEU A 151 17.11 0.06 -2.24
C LEU A 151 17.48 1.21 -1.32
N ILE A 152 16.52 1.73 -0.58
CA ILE A 152 16.71 2.79 0.41
C ILE A 152 16.57 2.19 1.81
N LYS A 153 17.57 2.43 2.63
CA LYS A 153 17.66 1.94 4.00
C LYS A 153 18.07 3.03 4.98
N HIS A 154 17.79 2.75 6.24
CA HIS A 154 18.35 3.50 7.34
C HIS A 154 19.88 3.40 7.36
N SER A 155 20.56 4.52 7.61
CA SER A 155 22.00 4.59 7.76
C SER A 155 22.36 5.33 9.05
N LEU A 156 22.99 4.63 9.98
CA LEU A 156 23.39 5.19 11.25
C LEU A 156 24.26 6.44 11.06
N GLY A 157 23.91 7.53 11.74
CA GLY A 157 24.64 8.78 11.69
C GLY A 157 24.44 9.60 10.40
N ASN A 158 23.58 9.14 9.51
CA ASN A 158 23.22 9.86 8.29
C ASN A 158 21.76 10.36 8.39
N ASN A 159 21.57 11.64 8.67
CA ASN A 159 20.25 12.26 8.72
C ASN A 159 19.58 12.47 7.35
N ARG A 160 20.27 12.10 6.26
CA ARG A 160 19.76 12.10 4.87
C ARG A 160 19.43 10.68 4.39
N SER A 161 18.98 9.83 5.27
CA SER A 161 18.54 8.48 4.99
C SER A 161 17.19 8.23 5.64
N LEU A 162 16.60 7.09 5.33
CA LEU A 162 15.39 6.62 5.99
C LEU A 162 15.61 6.59 7.52
N VAL A 163 14.62 7.04 8.30
CA VAL A 163 14.73 7.09 9.78
C VAL A 163 14.68 5.69 10.40
N ASN A 164 13.97 4.76 9.77
CA ASN A 164 13.88 3.37 10.20
C ASN A 164 13.49 2.46 9.02
N ASP A 165 14.03 1.23 8.97
CA ASP A 165 13.77 0.28 7.88
C ASP A 165 12.40 -0.40 7.95
N GLN A 166 11.68 -0.27 9.06
CA GLN A 166 10.33 -0.81 9.21
C GLN A 166 9.30 0.22 8.70
N VAL A 167 9.12 0.24 7.39
CA VAL A 167 8.18 1.15 6.72
C VAL A 167 6.80 0.51 6.67
N HIS A 168 5.79 1.26 7.08
CA HIS A 168 4.39 0.81 7.16
C HIS A 168 3.54 1.37 6.04
N ASP A 169 3.79 2.65 5.65
CA ASP A 169 2.93 3.37 4.73
C ASP A 169 3.73 4.40 3.93
N VAL A 170 3.29 4.75 2.74
CA VAL A 170 3.86 5.78 1.88
C VAL A 170 2.77 6.59 1.21
N ILE A 171 2.83 7.90 1.35
CA ILE A 171 1.90 8.82 0.68
C ILE A 171 2.66 9.89 -0.09
N GLU A 172 2.04 10.42 -1.14
CA GLU A 172 2.45 11.63 -1.83
C GLU A 172 1.62 12.80 -1.33
N ASP A 173 2.26 13.95 -1.08
CA ASP A 173 1.57 15.18 -0.73
C ASP A 173 1.21 16.01 -1.99
N SER A 174 0.55 17.16 -1.77
CA SER A 174 0.10 18.04 -2.87
C SER A 174 1.26 18.67 -3.67
N ASP A 175 2.47 18.67 -3.14
CA ASP A 175 3.66 19.20 -3.81
C ASP A 175 4.42 18.10 -4.58
N GLY A 176 3.95 16.85 -4.52
CA GLY A 176 4.57 15.69 -5.16
C GLY A 176 5.74 15.10 -4.36
N ASP A 177 5.86 15.47 -3.09
CA ASP A 177 6.89 14.95 -2.19
C ASP A 177 6.37 13.72 -1.42
N LEU A 178 7.27 12.80 -1.03
CA LEU A 178 6.88 11.54 -0.42
C LEU A 178 7.12 11.52 1.09
N TRP A 179 6.14 10.99 1.80
CA TRP A 179 6.16 10.79 3.24
C TRP A 179 6.07 9.30 3.59
N PHE A 180 6.90 8.86 4.51
CA PHE A 180 7.00 7.47 4.92
C PHE A 180 6.74 7.32 6.42
N ALA A 181 5.69 6.58 6.78
CA ALA A 181 5.43 6.17 8.16
C ALA A 181 6.35 5.01 8.54
N THR A 182 7.04 5.10 9.66
CA THR A 182 7.94 4.04 10.12
C THR A 182 7.72 3.69 11.59
N SER A 183 8.31 2.58 12.04
CA SER A 183 8.29 2.17 13.46
C SER A 183 9.10 3.09 14.38
N ASN A 184 9.78 4.11 13.86
CA ASN A 184 10.55 5.05 14.70
C ASN A 184 10.64 6.42 14.03
N GLY A 185 9.49 7.06 13.81
CA GLY A 185 9.40 8.38 13.21
C GLY A 185 8.88 8.38 11.77
N ILE A 186 8.95 9.54 11.16
CA ILE A 186 8.50 9.80 9.78
C ILE A 186 9.71 10.23 8.97
N SER A 187 9.85 9.68 7.77
CA SER A 187 10.78 10.17 6.76
C SER A 187 10.05 10.94 5.69
N PHE A 188 10.65 12.01 5.23
CA PHE A 188 10.20 12.86 4.15
C PHE A 188 11.26 12.84 3.04
N TYR A 189 10.83 12.68 1.81
CA TYR A 189 11.67 12.71 0.63
C TYR A 189 11.17 13.78 -0.33
N GLN A 190 11.98 14.81 -0.52
CA GLN A 190 11.70 15.86 -1.48
C GLN A 190 12.10 15.38 -2.87
N THR A 191 11.13 15.22 -3.76
CA THR A 191 11.34 14.57 -5.07
C THR A 191 12.20 15.39 -6.02
N ASP A 192 12.03 16.72 -6.03
CA ASP A 192 12.79 17.65 -6.88
C ASP A 192 14.27 17.73 -6.50
N THR A 193 14.57 17.85 -5.21
CA THR A 193 15.95 18.04 -4.70
C THR A 193 16.61 16.72 -4.34
N ARG A 194 15.83 15.63 -4.21
CA ARG A 194 16.25 14.31 -3.71
C ARG A 194 16.81 14.35 -2.30
N GLU A 195 16.31 15.28 -1.49
CA GLU A 195 16.73 15.44 -0.11
C GLU A 195 15.82 14.66 0.84
N TRP A 196 16.46 14.06 1.86
CA TRP A 196 15.76 13.38 2.95
C TRP A 196 15.71 14.25 4.20
N ARG A 197 14.59 14.19 4.89
CA ARG A 197 14.40 14.76 6.24
C ARG A 197 13.69 13.74 7.12
N SER A 198 13.90 13.81 8.41
CA SER A 198 13.27 12.95 9.40
C SER A 198 12.53 13.79 10.44
N PHE A 199 11.40 13.27 10.90
CA PHE A 199 10.58 13.90 11.94
C PHE A 199 10.25 12.86 13.00
N PHE A 200 10.13 13.31 14.25
CA PHE A 200 9.77 12.46 15.39
C PHE A 200 10.68 11.24 15.56
N SER A 201 11.95 11.41 15.20
CA SER A 201 12.93 10.35 15.40
C SER A 201 13.46 10.37 16.83
N SER A 202 14.08 9.27 17.26
CA SER A 202 14.78 9.20 18.56
C SER A 202 15.96 10.20 18.70
N PHE A 203 16.29 10.94 17.65
CA PHE A 203 17.28 12.01 17.64
C PHE A 203 16.69 13.40 17.93
N ASP A 204 15.35 13.53 17.86
CA ASP A 204 14.69 14.76 18.26
C ASP A 204 14.66 14.82 19.78
N PRO A 205 14.94 15.99 20.40
CA PRO A 205 14.88 16.14 21.87
C PRO A 205 13.41 16.19 22.32
N VAL A 206 12.71 15.06 22.22
CA VAL A 206 11.38 14.90 22.83
C VAL A 206 11.60 14.28 24.21
N PRO A 207 11.00 14.84 25.26
CA PRO A 207 11.13 14.28 26.59
C PRO A 207 10.48 12.91 26.65
N ASP A 208 11.26 11.92 27.07
CA ASP A 208 10.89 10.64 27.63
C ASP A 208 10.18 9.59 26.77
N ASP A 209 10.92 8.50 26.53
CA ASP A 209 10.52 7.07 26.46
C ASP A 209 9.40 6.60 25.51
N GLU A 210 8.88 7.41 24.61
CA GLU A 210 7.85 6.94 23.68
C GLU A 210 8.45 6.58 22.31
N ASN A 211 8.42 5.28 21.97
CA ASN A 211 8.64 4.82 20.61
C ASN A 211 7.54 5.41 19.72
N HIS A 212 7.88 6.34 18.85
CA HIS A 212 6.94 6.94 17.91
C HIS A 212 6.72 6.01 16.71
N ILE A 213 5.78 5.07 16.86
CA ILE A 213 5.38 4.17 15.78
C ILE A 213 4.27 4.85 14.98
N PHE A 214 4.53 5.10 13.71
CA PHE A 214 3.56 5.60 12.75
C PHE A 214 3.14 4.46 11.82
N LEU A 215 1.85 4.08 11.85
CA LEU A 215 1.32 2.97 11.08
C LEU A 215 0.64 3.39 9.78
N ALA A 216 0.15 4.64 9.72
CA ALA A 216 -0.51 5.20 8.56
C ALA A 216 -0.35 6.71 8.50
N LEU A 217 -0.37 7.24 7.30
CA LEU A 217 -0.36 8.66 6.98
C LEU A 217 -1.65 9.02 6.23
N CYS A 218 -2.06 10.27 6.34
CA CYS A 218 -3.19 10.79 5.60
C CYS A 218 -2.89 12.24 5.22
N ASP A 219 -3.00 12.56 3.94
CA ASP A 219 -2.98 13.95 3.48
C ASP A 219 -4.35 14.57 3.76
N CYS A 220 -4.43 15.29 4.88
CA CYS A 220 -5.60 16.06 5.25
C CYS A 220 -5.51 17.43 4.59
N LEU A 221 -6.19 17.60 3.46
CA LEU A 221 -6.48 18.93 2.91
C LEU A 221 -7.37 19.68 3.91
N LEU A 222 -6.74 20.36 4.86
CA LEU A 222 -7.41 21.38 5.64
C LEU A 222 -7.64 22.56 4.70
N TYR A 223 -8.83 22.64 4.13
CA TYR A 223 -9.30 23.86 3.48
C TYR A 223 -9.46 24.93 4.55
N THR A 224 -8.54 25.91 4.54
CA THR A 224 -8.68 27.18 5.26
C THR A 224 -9.45 28.19 4.41
#